data_65d395c2d1e7718abec07d9da1225119
#
_entry.id   65d395c2d1e7718abec07d9da1225119
#
_cell.length_a   1.000
_cell.length_b   1.000
_cell.length_c   1.000
_cell.angle_alpha   90.00
_cell.angle_beta   90.00
_cell.angle_gamma   90.00
#
_symmetry.space_group_name_H-M   'P 1'
#
loop_
_entity.id
_entity.type
_entity.pdbx_description
1 polymer ?
#
loop_
_entity_poly.entity_id
_entity_poly.type
_entity_poly.pdbx_seq_one_letter_code
_entity_poly.pdbx_strand_id
1 'polypeptide(L)'
;WIARYPGDLGNSLRVDICPANTTAFDAWDYKSSFDAAPGTSTFLANNSNPVGGQTNDEVHVAVVDKNGRITGTKGTVLETYPFMSMFKNATNEQGSSIYAKDVINERSEYIYWVNWDSDYRAEGANTILSADSANDSNLSKATFNSVAEFNFQGGVNSSALGISEFATGYDLFEDKDQVEIDFLISPSMADRTSHDQVATDLVSTAAQRKDCVAVFSPARDDVVNLTNSSTITNNITATSDAITPF
;
A
#
# COMPACT_ATOMS: atom_id res chain seq x y z
N TRP A 1 4.50 -9.30 -2.83
CA TRP A 1 3.40 -8.37 -2.69
C TRP A 1 3.67 -7.38 -1.55
N ILE A 2 3.24 -6.14 -1.70
CA ILE A 2 3.28 -5.13 -0.64
C ILE A 2 1.91 -4.41 -0.63
N ALA A 3 1.38 -4.11 0.57
CA ALA A 3 0.21 -3.26 0.69
C ALA A 3 0.57 -1.81 0.30
N ARG A 4 -0.33 -1.11 -0.37
CA ARG A 4 -0.13 0.31 -0.73
C ARG A 4 -0.03 1.21 0.48
N TYR A 5 -0.73 0.84 1.54
CA TYR A 5 -0.77 1.62 2.78
C TYR A 5 -0.01 0.89 3.88
N PRO A 6 0.94 1.55 4.54
CA PRO A 6 1.66 0.95 5.66
C PRO A 6 0.73 0.73 6.85
N GLY A 7 1.12 -0.19 7.73
CA GLY A 7 0.41 -0.45 8.97
C GLY A 7 -0.20 -1.85 9.07
N ASP A 8 -0.85 -2.11 10.19
CA ASP A 8 -1.41 -3.42 10.51
C ASP A 8 -2.71 -3.74 9.74
N LEU A 9 -3.35 -2.71 9.16
CA LEU A 9 -4.53 -2.90 8.33
C LEU A 9 -4.21 -3.74 7.08
N GLY A 10 -3.02 -3.56 6.50
CA GLY A 10 -2.53 -4.35 5.39
C GLY A 10 -2.49 -5.86 5.65
N ASN A 11 -2.36 -6.27 6.92
CA ASN A 11 -2.41 -7.69 7.29
C ASN A 11 -3.80 -8.34 7.07
N SER A 12 -4.84 -7.53 6.78
CA SER A 12 -6.15 -8.03 6.38
C SER A 12 -6.23 -8.41 4.91
N LEU A 13 -5.25 -8.01 4.10
CA LEU A 13 -5.23 -8.32 2.68
C LEU A 13 -4.75 -9.74 2.41
N ARG A 14 -5.33 -10.34 1.37
CA ARG A 14 -4.87 -11.56 0.73
C ARG A 14 -4.97 -11.39 -0.78
N VAL A 15 -4.02 -11.92 -1.50
CA VAL A 15 -4.06 -12.00 -2.97
C VAL A 15 -4.19 -13.46 -3.35
N ASP A 16 -5.22 -13.77 -4.12
CA ASP A 16 -5.41 -15.08 -4.73
C ASP A 16 -5.07 -14.99 -6.22
N ILE A 17 -4.27 -15.93 -6.71
CA ILE A 17 -4.00 -16.09 -8.13
C ILE A 17 -4.58 -17.42 -8.58
N CYS A 18 -5.58 -17.37 -9.46
CA CYS A 18 -6.14 -18.56 -10.09
C CYS A 18 -5.47 -18.78 -11.45
N PRO A 19 -4.83 -19.94 -11.65
CA PRO A 19 -4.16 -20.27 -12.93
C PRO A 19 -5.15 -20.69 -14.01
N ALA A 20 -4.65 -20.80 -15.24
CA ALA A 20 -5.35 -21.37 -16.38
C ALA A 20 -5.56 -22.89 -16.22
N ASN A 21 -6.33 -23.26 -15.22
CA ASN A 21 -6.69 -24.62 -14.86
C ASN A 21 -8.15 -24.67 -14.43
N THR A 22 -9.00 -25.32 -15.20
CA THR A 22 -10.44 -25.38 -14.96
C THR A 22 -10.77 -26.01 -13.59
N THR A 23 -10.04 -27.04 -13.19
CA THR A 23 -10.25 -27.69 -11.88
C THR A 23 -9.94 -26.74 -10.74
N ALA A 24 -8.84 -25.97 -10.84
CA ALA A 24 -8.48 -24.97 -9.85
C ALA A 24 -9.53 -23.84 -9.78
N PHE A 25 -9.99 -23.37 -10.95
CA PHE A 25 -11.04 -22.36 -11.04
C PHE A 25 -12.36 -22.84 -10.42
N ASP A 26 -12.78 -24.05 -10.75
CA ASP A 26 -14.06 -24.63 -10.24
C ASP A 26 -14.04 -24.82 -8.71
N ALA A 27 -12.88 -25.05 -8.13
CA ALA A 27 -12.70 -25.21 -6.69
C ALA A 27 -12.48 -23.88 -5.95
N TRP A 28 -12.31 -22.77 -6.66
CA TRP A 28 -11.99 -21.48 -6.07
C TRP A 28 -13.22 -20.78 -5.48
N ASP A 29 -13.11 -20.31 -4.26
CA ASP A 29 -14.21 -19.64 -3.54
C ASP A 29 -14.71 -18.37 -4.24
N TYR A 30 -13.81 -17.69 -4.97
CA TYR A 30 -14.10 -16.41 -5.62
C TYR A 30 -14.40 -16.52 -7.13
N LYS A 31 -14.58 -17.72 -7.65
CA LYS A 31 -14.88 -17.95 -9.08
C LYS A 31 -16.10 -17.19 -9.59
N SER A 32 -17.08 -16.95 -8.72
CA SER A 32 -18.30 -16.20 -9.08
C SER A 32 -18.05 -14.72 -9.40
N SER A 33 -16.86 -14.21 -9.09
CA SER A 33 -16.43 -12.85 -9.44
C SER A 33 -15.83 -12.75 -10.84
N PHE A 34 -15.80 -13.87 -11.59
CA PHE A 34 -15.19 -13.95 -12.91
C PHE A 34 -16.12 -14.71 -13.87
N ASP A 35 -16.13 -14.31 -15.15
CA ASP A 35 -17.06 -14.84 -16.16
C ASP A 35 -16.70 -16.27 -16.60
N ALA A 36 -15.43 -16.63 -16.65
CA ALA A 36 -14.94 -17.94 -17.07
C ALA A 36 -13.56 -18.22 -16.48
N ALA A 37 -13.09 -19.47 -16.57
CA ALA A 37 -11.72 -19.83 -16.20
C ALA A 37 -10.70 -19.14 -17.10
N PRO A 38 -9.52 -18.75 -16.58
CA PRO A 38 -8.45 -18.20 -17.39
C PRO A 38 -7.88 -19.28 -18.32
N GLY A 39 -7.32 -18.86 -19.44
CA GLY A 39 -6.86 -19.78 -20.48
C GLY A 39 -5.60 -19.30 -21.19
N THR A 40 -5.63 -19.28 -22.51
CA THR A 40 -4.56 -18.78 -23.35
C THR A 40 -4.97 -17.42 -23.90
N SER A 41 -4.15 -16.40 -23.66
CA SER A 41 -4.41 -15.05 -24.16
C SER A 41 -4.41 -14.99 -25.68
N THR A 42 -5.15 -14.04 -26.25
CA THR A 42 -5.11 -13.78 -27.69
C THR A 42 -3.73 -13.37 -28.16
N PHE A 43 -2.97 -12.68 -27.31
CA PHE A 43 -1.56 -12.36 -27.57
C PHE A 43 -0.74 -13.63 -27.82
N LEU A 44 -0.84 -14.61 -26.93
CA LEU A 44 -0.10 -15.85 -27.06
C LEU A 44 -0.62 -16.72 -28.22
N ALA A 45 -1.92 -16.78 -28.42
CA ALA A 45 -2.54 -17.55 -29.50
C ALA A 45 -2.16 -17.03 -30.90
N ASN A 46 -2.03 -15.71 -31.05
CA ASN A 46 -1.72 -15.05 -32.33
C ASN A 46 -0.21 -14.95 -32.63
N ASN A 47 0.64 -15.09 -31.63
CA ASN A 47 2.08 -15.09 -31.84
C ASN A 47 2.56 -16.51 -32.13
N SER A 48 2.86 -16.80 -33.38
CA SER A 48 3.22 -18.13 -33.90
C SER A 48 4.48 -18.73 -33.27
N ASN A 49 5.19 -18.01 -32.43
CA ASN A 49 6.32 -18.50 -31.65
C ASN A 49 6.71 -17.61 -30.47
N PRO A 50 5.92 -17.51 -29.43
CA PRO A 50 6.49 -17.17 -28.16
C PRO A 50 7.04 -18.47 -27.56
N VAL A 51 8.35 -18.55 -27.42
CA VAL A 51 9.06 -19.55 -26.62
C VAL A 51 8.35 -20.91 -26.44
N GLY A 52 8.52 -21.82 -27.40
CA GLY A 52 8.26 -23.24 -27.17
C GLY A 52 6.80 -23.72 -27.17
N GLY A 53 5.87 -23.06 -27.86
CA GLY A 53 4.48 -23.55 -27.98
C GLY A 53 3.69 -23.48 -26.68
N GLN A 54 3.93 -22.49 -25.87
CA GLN A 54 3.27 -22.29 -24.60
C GLN A 54 1.79 -21.91 -24.77
N THR A 55 0.99 -22.38 -23.85
CA THR A 55 -0.44 -22.13 -23.72
C THR A 55 -0.76 -21.82 -22.27
N ASN A 56 -1.95 -21.33 -21.99
CA ASN A 56 -2.44 -21.13 -20.63
C ASN A 56 -1.60 -20.10 -19.83
N ASP A 57 -1.34 -18.96 -20.44
CA ASP A 57 -0.60 -17.86 -19.83
C ASP A 57 -1.48 -16.94 -18.98
N GLU A 58 -2.79 -17.08 -19.07
CA GLU A 58 -3.68 -16.23 -18.31
C GLU A 58 -3.82 -16.68 -16.87
N VAL A 59 -4.02 -15.68 -16.01
CA VAL A 59 -4.39 -15.86 -14.62
C VAL A 59 -5.53 -14.91 -14.26
N HIS A 60 -6.32 -15.27 -13.26
CA HIS A 60 -7.18 -14.33 -12.55
C HIS A 60 -6.54 -13.98 -11.23
N VAL A 61 -6.65 -12.71 -10.86
CA VAL A 61 -6.17 -12.23 -9.57
C VAL A 61 -7.32 -11.59 -8.81
N ALA A 62 -7.52 -11.99 -7.56
CA ALA A 62 -8.45 -11.38 -6.63
C ALA A 62 -7.71 -10.81 -5.43
N VAL A 63 -8.02 -9.57 -5.07
CA VAL A 63 -7.59 -8.95 -3.81
C VAL A 63 -8.72 -9.06 -2.81
N VAL A 64 -8.46 -9.63 -1.65
CA VAL A 64 -9.48 -10.03 -0.69
C VAL A 64 -9.20 -9.43 0.69
N ASP A 65 -10.24 -8.93 1.34
CA ASP A 65 -10.24 -8.57 2.76
C ASP A 65 -10.46 -9.82 3.62
N LYS A 66 -9.40 -10.61 3.83
CA LYS A 66 -9.51 -11.93 4.48
C LYS A 66 -10.05 -11.86 5.92
N ASN A 67 -9.79 -10.78 6.63
CA ASN A 67 -10.18 -10.61 8.04
C ASN A 67 -11.38 -9.67 8.23
N GLY A 68 -11.82 -8.98 7.17
CA GLY A 68 -12.94 -8.04 7.24
C GLY A 68 -12.59 -6.71 7.92
N ARG A 69 -11.30 -6.35 8.03
CA ARG A 69 -10.91 -5.10 8.70
C ARG A 69 -11.07 -3.86 7.81
N ILE A 70 -11.15 -4.04 6.51
CA ILE A 70 -11.32 -2.96 5.54
C ILE A 70 -12.80 -2.74 5.27
N THR A 71 -13.55 -3.80 5.01
CA THR A 71 -14.96 -3.73 4.60
C THR A 71 -15.96 -4.01 5.73
N GLY A 72 -15.49 -4.55 6.86
CA GLY A 72 -16.34 -5.07 7.93
C GLY A 72 -16.78 -6.52 7.74
N THR A 73 -16.56 -7.13 6.57
CA THR A 73 -16.97 -8.49 6.26
C THR A 73 -15.79 -9.32 5.77
N LYS A 74 -15.53 -10.44 6.45
CA LYS A 74 -14.45 -11.36 6.07
C LYS A 74 -14.68 -11.96 4.69
N GLY A 75 -13.60 -12.06 3.92
CA GLY A 75 -13.61 -12.70 2.61
C GLY A 75 -14.22 -11.85 1.51
N THR A 76 -14.47 -10.57 1.77
CA THR A 76 -14.96 -9.65 0.73
C THR A 76 -13.88 -9.44 -0.34
N VAL A 77 -14.25 -9.61 -1.61
CA VAL A 77 -13.40 -9.28 -2.74
C VAL A 77 -13.36 -7.76 -2.89
N LEU A 78 -12.16 -7.20 -2.84
CA LEU A 78 -11.90 -5.77 -2.98
C LEU A 78 -11.67 -5.38 -4.45
N GLU A 79 -10.87 -6.20 -5.15
CA GLU A 79 -10.52 -5.98 -6.55
C GLU A 79 -10.45 -7.31 -7.30
N THR A 80 -10.77 -7.27 -8.58
CA THR A 80 -10.65 -8.41 -9.51
C THR A 80 -9.88 -8.00 -10.75
N TYR A 81 -8.98 -8.87 -11.19
CA TYR A 81 -8.19 -8.71 -12.41
C TYR A 81 -8.38 -9.96 -13.27
N PRO A 82 -9.36 -9.95 -14.20
CA PRO A 82 -9.63 -11.10 -15.04
C PRO A 82 -8.67 -11.17 -16.23
N PHE A 83 -8.34 -12.39 -16.66
CA PHE A 83 -7.61 -12.69 -17.89
C PHE A 83 -6.29 -11.92 -18.06
N MET A 84 -5.52 -11.81 -16.97
CA MET A 84 -4.19 -11.18 -17.00
C MET A 84 -3.17 -12.16 -17.50
N SER A 85 -2.33 -11.74 -18.47
CA SER A 85 -1.23 -12.56 -18.96
C SER A 85 -0.01 -12.49 -18.04
N MET A 86 0.70 -13.59 -17.95
CA MET A 86 2.00 -13.68 -17.27
C MET A 86 3.17 -13.26 -18.16
N PHE A 87 2.93 -12.92 -19.42
CA PHE A 87 3.95 -12.42 -20.35
C PHE A 87 4.09 -10.92 -20.30
N LYS A 88 5.31 -10.43 -20.11
CA LYS A 88 5.65 -9.00 -19.97
C LYS A 88 5.18 -8.14 -21.14
N ASN A 89 5.25 -8.65 -22.33
CA ASN A 89 4.89 -7.89 -23.55
C ASN A 89 3.47 -8.18 -24.03
N ALA A 90 2.67 -8.89 -23.23
CA ALA A 90 1.30 -9.22 -23.63
C ALA A 90 0.42 -7.98 -23.70
N THR A 91 -0.25 -7.83 -24.82
CA THR A 91 -1.23 -6.76 -25.07
C THR A 91 -2.55 -7.33 -25.54
N ASN A 92 -3.63 -6.61 -25.27
CA ASN A 92 -4.93 -6.88 -25.89
C ASN A 92 -4.96 -6.38 -27.34
N GLU A 93 -6.09 -6.58 -28.02
CA GLU A 93 -6.29 -6.14 -29.41
C GLU A 93 -6.18 -4.62 -29.59
N GLN A 94 -6.40 -3.85 -28.52
CA GLN A 94 -6.29 -2.40 -28.51
C GLN A 94 -4.88 -1.90 -28.22
N GLY A 95 -3.91 -2.81 -28.01
CA GLY A 95 -2.52 -2.48 -27.71
C GLY A 95 -2.24 -2.12 -26.24
N SER A 96 -3.23 -2.25 -25.35
CA SER A 96 -3.03 -2.02 -23.91
C SER A 96 -2.40 -3.24 -23.26
N SER A 97 -1.48 -3.03 -22.29
CA SER A 97 -0.86 -4.11 -21.53
C SER A 97 -1.91 -4.95 -20.79
N ILE A 98 -1.80 -6.27 -20.92
CA ILE A 98 -2.51 -7.25 -20.10
C ILE A 98 -1.54 -8.01 -19.19
N TYR A 99 -0.30 -7.56 -19.07
CA TYR A 99 0.68 -8.15 -18.17
C TYR A 99 0.27 -7.91 -16.72
N ALA A 100 0.08 -8.99 -15.97
CA ALA A 100 -0.51 -8.95 -14.63
C ALA A 100 0.20 -7.97 -13.68
N LYS A 101 1.54 -7.95 -13.67
CA LYS A 101 2.31 -7.05 -12.81
C LYS A 101 2.08 -5.58 -13.13
N ASP A 102 2.11 -5.22 -14.41
CA ASP A 102 1.93 -3.82 -14.84
C ASP A 102 0.51 -3.35 -14.56
N VAL A 103 -0.49 -4.16 -14.93
CA VAL A 103 -1.90 -3.83 -14.73
C VAL A 103 -2.23 -3.65 -13.24
N ILE A 104 -1.75 -4.55 -12.38
CA ILE A 104 -2.00 -4.45 -10.94
C ILE A 104 -1.28 -3.23 -10.35
N ASN A 105 -0.02 -2.98 -10.71
CA ASN A 105 0.71 -1.84 -10.22
C ASN A 105 0.13 -0.50 -10.66
N GLU A 106 -0.49 -0.45 -11.84
CA GLU A 106 -1.15 0.76 -12.35
C GLU A 106 -2.52 0.99 -11.71
N ARG A 107 -3.31 -0.08 -11.52
CA ARG A 107 -4.74 0.05 -11.22
C ARG A 107 -5.15 -0.27 -9.79
N SER A 108 -4.37 -1.11 -9.08
CA SER A 108 -4.75 -1.51 -7.72
C SER A 108 -4.70 -0.33 -6.75
N GLU A 109 -5.72 -0.20 -5.92
CA GLU A 109 -5.76 0.75 -4.82
C GLU A 109 -5.20 0.16 -3.51
N TYR A 110 -5.00 -1.16 -3.45
CA TYR A 110 -4.65 -1.87 -2.21
C TYR A 110 -3.26 -2.45 -2.19
N ILE A 111 -2.70 -2.85 -3.36
CA ILE A 111 -1.47 -3.63 -3.42
C ILE A 111 -0.49 -3.14 -4.49
N TYR A 112 0.77 -3.53 -4.28
CA TYR A 112 1.81 -3.52 -5.31
C TYR A 112 2.36 -4.92 -5.52
N TRP A 113 2.58 -5.27 -6.77
CA TRP A 113 3.34 -6.45 -7.14
C TRP A 113 4.82 -6.07 -7.29
N VAL A 114 5.65 -6.47 -6.34
CA VAL A 114 7.06 -6.06 -6.31
C VAL A 114 7.91 -7.00 -7.13
N ASN A 115 7.93 -8.28 -6.78
CA ASN A 115 8.70 -9.29 -7.50
C ASN A 115 8.12 -10.70 -7.27
N TRP A 116 8.51 -11.64 -8.12
CA TRP A 116 8.28 -13.05 -7.89
C TRP A 116 9.24 -13.58 -6.84
N ASP A 117 8.75 -14.43 -5.94
CA ASP A 117 9.61 -15.15 -5.00
C ASP A 117 10.42 -16.22 -5.76
N SER A 118 11.72 -16.32 -5.46
CA SER A 118 12.60 -17.32 -6.03
C SER A 118 12.17 -18.75 -5.67
N ASP A 119 11.51 -18.93 -4.53
CA ASP A 119 11.05 -20.24 -4.06
C ASP A 119 9.87 -20.75 -4.89
N TYR A 120 9.04 -19.88 -5.45
CA TYR A 120 8.03 -20.24 -6.43
C TYR A 120 8.61 -20.68 -7.79
N ARG A 121 9.85 -20.36 -8.06
CA ARG A 121 10.61 -20.84 -9.23
C ARG A 121 11.17 -22.25 -9.04
N ALA A 122 11.32 -22.73 -7.81
CA ALA A 122 12.08 -23.93 -7.48
C ALA A 122 11.21 -25.19 -7.33
N GLU A 123 9.91 -25.07 -7.15
CA GLU A 123 9.03 -26.23 -7.01
C GLU A 123 8.66 -26.82 -8.37
N GLY A 124 9.53 -27.70 -8.86
CA GLY A 124 9.37 -28.66 -9.95
C GLY A 124 8.21 -28.50 -10.94
N ALA A 125 8.47 -28.52 -12.24
CA ALA A 125 7.54 -28.61 -13.37
C ALA A 125 6.46 -27.49 -13.53
N ASN A 126 6.27 -26.65 -12.53
CA ASN A 126 5.25 -25.60 -12.49
C ASN A 126 5.89 -24.23 -12.27
N THR A 127 6.82 -23.85 -13.09
CA THR A 127 7.54 -22.58 -12.99
C THR A 127 6.66 -21.43 -13.46
N ILE A 128 6.40 -20.46 -12.60
CA ILE A 128 5.83 -19.19 -13.02
C ILE A 128 6.80 -18.53 -13.99
N LEU A 129 6.30 -18.10 -15.13
CA LEU A 129 7.07 -17.36 -16.10
C LEU A 129 7.72 -16.15 -15.43
N SER A 130 9.04 -16.16 -15.35
CA SER A 130 9.78 -14.98 -14.94
C SER A 130 9.66 -13.97 -16.07
N ALA A 131 8.70 -13.10 -15.93
CA ALA A 131 8.35 -12.12 -16.93
C ALA A 131 9.43 -11.05 -17.15
N ASP A 132 10.55 -11.10 -16.43
CA ASP A 132 11.63 -10.13 -16.58
C ASP A 132 12.54 -10.39 -17.78
N SER A 133 12.41 -11.53 -18.46
CA SER A 133 13.14 -11.79 -19.68
C SER A 133 12.20 -12.18 -20.82
N ALA A 134 11.80 -11.21 -21.62
CA ALA A 134 11.01 -11.41 -22.83
C ALA A 134 11.68 -12.34 -23.86
N ASN A 135 12.92 -12.74 -23.63
CA ASN A 135 13.75 -13.55 -24.49
C ASN A 135 14.43 -14.75 -23.77
N ASP A 136 13.97 -15.12 -22.59
CA ASP A 136 14.56 -16.28 -21.92
C ASP A 136 13.96 -17.56 -22.48
N SER A 137 14.75 -18.27 -23.27
CA SER A 137 14.41 -19.58 -23.85
C SER A 137 14.18 -20.68 -22.79
N ASN A 138 14.48 -20.39 -21.51
CA ASN A 138 14.26 -21.28 -20.39
C ASN A 138 13.01 -20.97 -19.56
N LEU A 139 12.12 -20.12 -20.07
CA LEU A 139 10.82 -19.89 -19.45
C LEU A 139 9.99 -21.17 -19.50
N SER A 140 10.20 -22.02 -18.52
CA SER A 140 9.33 -23.15 -18.31
C SER A 140 8.02 -22.64 -17.72
N LYS A 141 6.93 -23.09 -18.34
CA LYS A 141 5.55 -22.84 -18.03
C LYS A 141 5.25 -23.02 -16.55
N ALA A 142 4.88 -21.93 -15.87
CA ALA A 142 4.25 -22.08 -14.57
C ALA A 142 2.80 -22.45 -14.78
N THR A 143 2.46 -23.64 -14.51
CA THR A 143 1.10 -24.01 -14.22
C THR A 143 1.00 -24.24 -12.74
N PHE A 144 0.41 -23.29 -12.03
CA PHE A 144 -0.17 -23.65 -10.74
C PHE A 144 -1.21 -24.72 -10.99
N ASN A 145 -1.16 -25.80 -10.24
CA ASN A 145 -2.22 -26.82 -10.31
C ASN A 145 -3.41 -26.44 -9.42
N SER A 146 -3.24 -25.42 -8.59
CA SER A 146 -4.25 -24.90 -7.66
C SER A 146 -4.14 -23.39 -7.55
N VAL A 147 -5.15 -22.77 -6.98
CA VAL A 147 -5.10 -21.34 -6.62
C VAL A 147 -3.97 -21.08 -5.63
N ALA A 148 -3.17 -20.08 -5.92
CA ALA A 148 -2.11 -19.62 -5.01
C ALA A 148 -2.65 -18.48 -4.13
N GLU A 149 -2.52 -18.63 -2.82
CA GLU A 149 -2.98 -17.65 -1.83
C GLU A 149 -1.79 -16.97 -1.14
N PHE A 150 -1.73 -15.65 -1.22
CA PHE A 150 -0.69 -14.84 -0.60
C PHE A 150 -1.26 -13.98 0.51
N ASN A 151 -1.04 -14.40 1.74
CA ASN A 151 -1.48 -13.66 2.92
C ASN A 151 -0.49 -12.56 3.28
N PHE A 152 -0.99 -11.34 3.42
CA PHE A 152 -0.18 -10.23 3.92
C PHE A 152 0.05 -10.36 5.43
N GLN A 153 1.25 -10.02 5.87
CA GLN A 153 1.68 -10.08 7.26
C GLN A 153 2.83 -9.11 7.54
N GLY A 154 3.15 -8.89 8.80
CA GLY A 154 4.27 -8.04 9.20
C GLY A 154 3.98 -6.53 9.17
N GLY A 155 2.75 -6.14 8.79
CA GLY A 155 2.32 -4.76 8.95
C GLY A 155 2.15 -4.41 10.43
N VAL A 156 2.76 -3.30 10.85
CA VAL A 156 2.71 -2.83 12.24
C VAL A 156 2.37 -1.34 12.22
N ASN A 157 1.43 -0.95 13.06
CA ASN A 157 1.18 0.47 13.29
C ASN A 157 2.28 1.03 14.21
N SER A 158 2.86 2.17 13.84
CA SER A 158 3.65 2.91 14.80
C SER A 158 2.72 3.45 15.88
N SER A 159 2.95 3.05 17.11
CA SER A 159 2.15 3.53 18.25
C SER A 159 2.67 4.84 18.84
N ALA A 160 3.83 5.28 18.42
CA ALA A 160 4.45 6.51 18.88
C ALA A 160 5.07 7.23 17.67
N LEU A 161 4.42 8.28 17.22
CA LEU A 161 5.05 9.28 16.38
C LEU A 161 5.91 10.14 17.31
N GLY A 162 7.19 10.21 17.02
CA GLY A 162 8.13 11.09 17.73
C GLY A 162 8.19 12.47 17.09
N ILE A 163 9.00 13.34 17.66
CA ILE A 163 9.21 14.71 17.18
C ILE A 163 9.68 14.73 15.73
N SER A 164 10.60 13.83 15.36
CA SER A 164 11.17 13.79 14.02
C SER A 164 10.15 13.40 12.93
N GLU A 165 9.20 12.54 13.24
CA GLU A 165 8.16 12.15 12.31
C GLU A 165 7.18 13.31 12.09
N PHE A 166 6.85 14.07 13.14
CA PHE A 166 6.02 15.26 13.02
C PHE A 166 6.75 16.36 12.25
N ALA A 167 8.00 16.66 12.57
CA ALA A 167 8.81 17.63 11.84
C ALA A 167 8.86 17.29 10.36
N THR A 168 9.24 16.05 10.00
CA THR A 168 9.27 15.61 8.60
C THR A 168 7.91 15.76 7.90
N GLY A 169 6.80 15.52 8.62
CA GLY A 169 5.46 15.70 8.09
C GLY A 169 5.11 17.16 7.84
N TYR A 170 5.48 18.05 8.76
CA TYR A 170 5.22 19.49 8.64
C TYR A 170 6.16 20.21 7.68
N ASP A 171 7.40 19.72 7.48
CA ASP A 171 8.34 20.23 6.46
C ASP A 171 7.75 20.20 5.05
N LEU A 172 6.82 19.28 4.77
CA LEU A 172 6.10 19.23 3.49
C LEU A 172 5.22 20.48 3.24
N PHE A 173 4.93 21.25 4.28
CA PHE A 173 4.12 22.45 4.21
C PHE A 173 4.94 23.75 4.28
N GLU A 174 6.27 23.70 4.30
CA GLU A 174 7.13 24.88 4.36
C GLU A 174 7.06 25.73 3.10
N ASP A 175 6.92 25.08 1.93
CA ASP A 175 6.89 25.78 0.64
C ASP A 175 5.45 26.27 0.34
N LYS A 176 5.24 27.58 0.52
CA LYS A 176 3.97 28.24 0.26
C LYS A 176 3.54 28.22 -1.21
N ASP A 177 4.49 28.06 -2.13
CA ASP A 177 4.22 28.06 -3.56
C ASP A 177 3.72 26.69 -4.04
N GLN A 178 3.96 25.63 -3.26
CA GLN A 178 3.51 24.27 -3.55
C GLN A 178 2.21 23.92 -2.84
N VAL A 179 2.02 24.37 -1.61
CA VAL A 179 0.86 24.00 -0.79
C VAL A 179 0.25 25.23 -0.14
N GLU A 180 -1.02 25.49 -0.43
CA GLU A 180 -1.81 26.57 0.21
C GLU A 180 -2.44 26.05 1.50
N ILE A 181 -2.16 26.71 2.63
CA ILE A 181 -2.71 26.38 3.95
C ILE A 181 -3.03 27.65 4.75
N ASP A 182 -4.08 27.58 5.56
CA ASP A 182 -4.49 28.67 6.48
C ASP A 182 -4.03 28.41 7.92
N PHE A 183 -4.00 27.14 8.35
CA PHE A 183 -3.72 26.75 9.72
C PHE A 183 -2.74 25.57 9.80
N LEU A 184 -1.77 25.68 10.70
CA LEU A 184 -0.93 24.59 11.18
C LEU A 184 -1.37 24.25 12.61
N ILE A 185 -1.88 23.04 12.82
CA ILE A 185 -2.43 22.62 14.12
C ILE A 185 -1.48 21.61 14.75
N SER A 186 -0.97 21.94 15.95
CA SER A 186 -0.08 21.03 16.69
C SER A 186 -0.83 19.79 17.19
N PRO A 187 -0.25 18.60 17.05
CA PRO A 187 -0.76 17.39 17.69
C PRO A 187 -0.56 17.46 19.21
N SER A 188 -1.34 16.68 19.93
CA SER A 188 -1.09 16.47 21.36
C SER A 188 0.06 15.50 21.56
N MET A 189 1.14 15.96 22.17
CA MET A 189 2.27 15.11 22.58
C MET A 189 2.10 14.67 24.05
N ALA A 190 2.75 13.55 24.41
CA ALA A 190 2.61 12.99 25.75
C ALA A 190 3.33 13.83 26.81
N ASP A 191 4.47 14.42 26.48
CA ASP A 191 5.27 15.22 27.39
C ASP A 191 5.51 16.64 26.86
N ARG A 192 5.78 17.57 27.78
CA ARG A 192 6.01 18.98 27.47
C ARG A 192 7.17 19.16 26.49
N THR A 193 8.30 18.52 26.73
CA THR A 193 9.51 18.76 25.94
C THR A 193 9.28 18.46 24.47
N SER A 194 8.67 17.31 24.20
CA SER A 194 8.30 16.92 22.83
C SER A 194 7.25 17.85 22.23
N HIS A 195 6.28 18.27 23.06
CA HIS A 195 5.22 19.19 22.64
C HIS A 195 5.79 20.57 22.26
N ASP A 196 6.63 21.15 23.12
CA ASP A 196 7.20 22.48 22.90
C ASP A 196 8.14 22.48 21.68
N GLN A 197 8.86 21.38 21.42
CA GLN A 197 9.70 21.26 20.23
C GLN A 197 8.86 21.25 18.93
N VAL A 198 7.77 20.48 18.89
CA VAL A 198 6.87 20.48 17.73
C VAL A 198 6.17 21.83 17.57
N ALA A 199 5.75 22.45 18.67
CA ALA A 199 5.14 23.79 18.62
C ALA A 199 6.11 24.85 18.10
N THR A 200 7.38 24.79 18.52
CA THR A 200 8.45 25.67 18.05
C THR A 200 8.68 25.53 16.55
N ASP A 201 8.70 24.30 16.03
CA ASP A 201 8.84 23.99 14.62
C ASP A 201 7.68 24.58 13.80
N LEU A 202 6.45 24.36 14.25
CA LEU A 202 5.25 24.93 13.58
C LEU A 202 5.24 26.47 13.57
N VAL A 203 5.67 27.10 14.68
CA VAL A 203 5.77 28.56 14.76
C VAL A 203 6.84 29.09 13.82
N SER A 204 7.99 28.38 13.73
CA SER A 204 9.05 28.70 12.77
C SER A 204 8.56 28.66 11.34
N THR A 205 7.87 27.57 10.94
CA THR A 205 7.24 27.43 9.63
C THR A 205 6.25 28.55 9.34
N ALA A 206 5.36 28.85 10.28
CA ALA A 206 4.40 29.94 10.11
C ALA A 206 5.07 31.33 9.98
N ALA A 207 6.13 31.56 10.76
CA ALA A 207 6.91 32.81 10.70
C ALA A 207 7.67 32.97 9.37
N GLN A 208 8.14 31.86 8.79
CA GLN A 208 8.79 31.84 7.47
C GLN A 208 7.78 32.05 6.34
N ARG A 209 6.66 31.37 6.38
CA ARG A 209 5.61 31.43 5.35
C ARG A 209 4.87 32.76 5.32
N LYS A 210 4.45 33.28 6.48
CA LYS A 210 3.67 34.53 6.66
C LYS A 210 2.28 34.55 6.04
N ASP A 211 1.77 33.39 5.64
CA ASP A 211 0.44 33.20 5.01
C ASP A 211 -0.47 32.25 5.81
N CYS A 212 0.00 31.71 6.92
CA CYS A 212 -0.75 30.80 7.78
C CYS A 212 -0.56 31.12 9.27
N VAL A 213 -1.40 30.49 10.10
CA VAL A 213 -1.39 30.64 11.56
C VAL A 213 -1.10 29.31 12.22
N ALA A 214 -0.09 29.26 13.09
CA ALA A 214 0.14 28.11 13.96
C ALA A 214 -0.81 28.12 15.15
N VAL A 215 -1.49 27.00 15.40
CA VAL A 215 -2.42 26.82 16.52
C VAL A 215 -1.95 25.63 17.36
N PHE A 216 -1.72 25.87 18.64
CA PHE A 216 -1.34 24.85 19.59
C PHE A 216 -1.97 25.10 20.96
N SER A 217 -2.05 24.04 21.77
CA SER A 217 -2.47 24.07 23.15
C SER A 217 -1.31 23.65 24.05
N PRO A 218 -1.28 23.96 25.34
CA PRO A 218 -0.29 23.38 26.25
C PRO A 218 -0.33 21.85 26.23
N ALA A 219 0.79 21.21 26.58
CA ALA A 219 0.85 19.76 26.71
C ALA A 219 -0.25 19.29 27.68
N ARG A 220 -0.88 18.15 27.38
CA ARG A 220 -2.02 17.65 28.15
C ARG A 220 -1.72 17.49 29.62
N ASP A 221 -0.55 16.92 29.94
CA ASP A 221 -0.16 16.64 31.33
C ASP A 221 0.14 17.90 32.12
N ASP A 222 0.32 19.03 31.47
CA ASP A 222 0.53 20.34 32.09
C ASP A 222 -0.74 21.03 32.56
N VAL A 223 -1.89 20.59 32.09
CA VAL A 223 -3.19 21.25 32.38
C VAL A 223 -4.27 20.28 32.83
N VAL A 224 -4.25 19.02 32.37
CA VAL A 224 -5.31 18.05 32.66
C VAL A 224 -4.97 17.28 33.96
N ASN A 225 -5.98 17.07 34.79
CA ASN A 225 -5.87 16.41 36.11
C ASN A 225 -5.01 17.15 37.15
N LEU A 226 -4.64 18.40 36.90
CA LEU A 226 -3.99 19.24 37.87
C LEU A 226 -5.03 20.07 38.65
N THR A 227 -4.88 20.11 39.98
CA THR A 227 -5.80 20.84 40.88
C THR A 227 -5.22 22.19 41.32
N ASN A 228 -3.91 22.38 41.18
CA ASN A 228 -3.24 23.61 41.58
C ASN A 228 -3.16 24.61 40.43
N SER A 229 -3.92 25.70 40.53
CA SER A 229 -3.98 26.74 39.51
C SER A 229 -2.65 27.44 39.23
N SER A 230 -1.80 27.64 40.27
CA SER A 230 -0.48 28.23 40.09
C SER A 230 0.44 27.34 39.27
N THR A 231 0.36 26.02 39.47
CA THR A 231 1.12 25.06 38.67
C THR A 231 0.65 25.09 37.19
N ILE A 232 -0.64 25.11 36.95
CA ILE A 232 -1.20 25.20 35.59
C ILE A 232 -0.74 26.48 34.90
N THR A 233 -0.84 27.64 35.61
CA THR A 233 -0.39 28.93 35.07
C THR A 233 1.10 28.91 34.72
N ASN A 234 1.94 28.41 35.63
CA ASN A 234 3.38 28.31 35.39
C ASN A 234 3.70 27.40 34.18
N ASN A 235 2.98 26.30 34.02
CA ASN A 235 3.14 25.40 32.92
C ASN A 235 2.78 26.07 31.56
N ILE A 236 1.66 26.78 31.54
CA ILE A 236 1.24 27.52 30.33
C ILE A 236 2.25 28.62 29.98
N THR A 237 2.74 29.36 31.01
CA THR A 237 3.76 30.38 30.81
C THR A 237 5.05 29.77 30.24
N ALA A 238 5.49 28.64 30.77
CA ALA A 238 6.70 27.98 30.28
C ALA A 238 6.58 27.53 28.81
N THR A 239 5.42 27.02 28.40
CA THR A 239 5.16 26.73 26.97
C THR A 239 5.18 28.02 26.13
N SER A 240 4.55 29.09 26.60
CA SER A 240 4.58 30.39 25.93
C SER A 240 6.00 30.95 25.78
N ASP A 241 6.81 30.82 26.82
CA ASP A 241 8.19 31.32 26.80
C ASP A 241 9.08 30.49 25.84
N ALA A 242 8.81 29.20 25.67
CA ALA A 242 9.57 28.33 24.78
C ALA A 242 9.39 28.72 23.29
N ILE A 243 8.25 29.28 22.92
CA ILE A 243 7.90 29.63 21.53
C ILE A 243 8.03 31.14 21.24
N THR A 244 8.25 32.00 22.25
CA THR A 244 8.33 33.48 22.12
C THR A 244 9.55 33.99 21.31
N PRO A 245 10.66 33.22 21.09
CA PRO A 245 11.78 33.70 20.29
C PRO A 245 11.48 33.93 18.80
N PHE A 246 10.29 33.58 18.31
CA PHE A 246 9.89 33.72 16.89
C PHE A 246 8.88 34.89 16.69
#